data_b1748b7104dff82b7e6648a743f9867d
#
_entry.id   b1748b7104dff82b7e6648a743f9867d
#
_cell.length_a   1.000
_cell.length_b   1.000
_cell.length_c   1.000
_cell.angle_alpha   90.00
_cell.angle_beta   90.00
_cell.angle_gamma   90.00
#
_symmetry.space_group_name_H-M   'P 1'
#
loop_
_entity.id
_entity.type
_entity.pdbx_description
1 polymer ?
#
loop_
_entity_poly.entity_id
_entity_poly.type
_entity_poly.pdbx_seq_one_letter_code
_entity_poly.pdbx_strand_id
1 'polypeptide(L)'
;MSEKFNYGVGLGHVGSFQTSAKPFLSSSLTIPDEASEPLEISFPNVTRFIVVTNTSLPSDPSRPLRFGFSSNGVKGLVDNNFVVLENGETFEAEFKVSKVFLISDGAYQTSGSVVAGLTGISSDHLITNWSGSVGVG
;
A
#
# COMPACT_ATOMS: atom_id res chain seq x y z
N MET A 1 -0.04 -26.84 -5.54
CA MET A 1 0.83 -26.67 -6.69
C MET A 1 2.02 -27.62 -6.63
N SER A 2 2.41 -28.15 -7.76
CA SER A 2 3.57 -29.04 -7.81
C SER A 2 4.87 -28.25 -7.69
N GLU A 3 5.77 -28.71 -6.84
CA GLU A 3 7.07 -28.14 -6.65
C GLU A 3 8.17 -28.92 -7.40
N LYS A 4 7.79 -29.58 -8.49
CA LYS A 4 8.72 -30.38 -9.28
C LYS A 4 9.76 -29.54 -10.00
N PHE A 5 9.39 -28.30 -10.32
CA PHE A 5 10.30 -27.37 -10.99
C PHE A 5 11.12 -26.64 -9.93
N ASN A 6 12.40 -26.63 -10.14
CA ASN A 6 13.33 -26.06 -9.17
C ASN A 6 13.74 -24.66 -9.62
N TYR A 7 12.75 -23.77 -9.73
CA TYR A 7 13.00 -22.38 -10.12
C TYR A 7 13.55 -21.58 -8.95
N GLY A 8 14.48 -20.71 -9.24
CA GLY A 8 14.95 -19.75 -8.25
C GLY A 8 13.86 -18.70 -7.96
N VAL A 9 13.74 -18.31 -6.70
CA VAL A 9 12.81 -17.26 -6.29
C VAL A 9 13.48 -15.89 -6.46
N GLY A 10 12.78 -14.96 -7.11
CA GLY A 10 13.30 -13.62 -7.33
C GLY A 10 12.41 -12.83 -8.28
N LEU A 11 12.78 -11.58 -8.52
CA LEU A 11 11.97 -10.70 -9.35
C LEU A 11 11.84 -11.18 -10.79
N GLY A 12 12.84 -11.86 -11.31
CA GLY A 12 12.80 -12.42 -12.66
C GLY A 12 12.01 -13.71 -12.80
N HIS A 13 11.50 -14.26 -11.71
CA HIS A 13 10.80 -15.54 -11.73
C HIS A 13 9.29 -15.33 -11.74
N VAL A 14 8.66 -15.56 -12.88
CA VAL A 14 7.22 -15.30 -13.06
C VAL A 14 6.37 -16.05 -12.07
N GLY A 15 6.70 -17.31 -11.77
CA GLY A 15 5.94 -18.12 -10.82
C GLY A 15 5.88 -17.51 -9.42
N SER A 16 6.91 -16.78 -9.01
CA SER A 16 6.94 -16.15 -7.69
C SER A 16 5.90 -15.03 -7.57
N PHE A 17 5.58 -14.35 -8.67
CA PHE A 17 4.54 -13.34 -8.68
C PHE A 17 3.14 -13.92 -8.77
N GLN A 18 3.00 -15.09 -9.34
CA GLN A 18 1.69 -15.72 -9.52
C GLN A 18 1.21 -16.43 -8.26
N THR A 19 2.12 -16.86 -7.41
CA THR A 19 1.81 -17.61 -6.21
C THR A 19 1.78 -16.67 -5.02
N SER A 20 0.63 -16.56 -4.36
CA SER A 20 0.52 -15.82 -3.12
C SER A 20 1.06 -16.67 -1.99
N ALA A 21 2.07 -16.15 -1.28
CA ALA A 21 2.69 -16.90 -0.20
C ALA A 21 1.83 -16.87 1.05
N LYS A 22 1.28 -15.71 1.39
CA LYS A 22 0.48 -15.54 2.61
C LYS A 22 -0.27 -14.22 2.57
N PRO A 23 -1.38 -14.12 3.31
CA PRO A 23 -2.09 -12.87 3.43
C PRO A 23 -1.40 -11.91 4.39
N PHE A 24 -1.50 -10.63 4.12
CA PHE A 24 -1.14 -9.56 5.04
C PHE A 24 -2.42 -8.82 5.39
N LEU A 25 -2.71 -8.70 6.68
CA LEU A 25 -3.92 -8.08 7.17
C LEU A 25 -3.56 -7.05 8.23
N SER A 26 -3.97 -5.81 8.03
CA SER A 26 -3.80 -4.77 9.01
C SER A 26 -5.06 -3.92 9.03
N SER A 27 -5.82 -4.04 10.11
CA SER A 27 -7.10 -3.35 10.25
C SER A 27 -7.07 -2.39 11.42
N SER A 28 -8.10 -1.55 11.51
CA SER A 28 -8.26 -0.58 12.61
C SER A 28 -7.07 0.36 12.72
N LEU A 29 -6.49 0.74 11.59
CA LEU A 29 -5.37 1.66 11.56
C LEU A 29 -5.85 3.07 11.90
N THR A 30 -5.10 3.77 12.76
CA THR A 30 -5.27 5.19 12.98
C THR A 30 -4.33 5.93 12.03
N ILE A 31 -4.90 6.65 11.08
CA ILE A 31 -4.14 7.32 10.04
C ILE A 31 -3.98 8.79 10.44
N PRO A 32 -2.75 9.30 10.50
CA PRO A 32 -2.50 10.66 11.00
C PRO A 32 -3.07 11.73 10.07
N ASP A 33 -3.23 12.94 10.61
CA ASP A 33 -3.71 14.07 9.84
C ASP A 33 -2.68 14.50 8.78
N GLU A 34 -3.09 15.41 7.89
CA GLU A 34 -2.24 15.82 6.75
C GLU A 34 -0.98 16.57 7.16
N ALA A 35 -0.94 17.12 8.37
CA ALA A 35 0.23 17.86 8.86
C ALA A 35 1.27 16.95 9.50
N SER A 36 0.92 15.69 9.73
CA SER A 36 1.81 14.71 10.38
C SER A 36 2.58 13.91 9.34
N GLU A 37 3.53 13.11 9.80
CA GLU A 37 4.24 12.18 8.92
C GLU A 37 3.29 11.03 8.53
N PRO A 38 3.36 10.56 7.29
CA PRO A 38 2.51 9.45 6.85
C PRO A 38 2.76 8.17 7.63
N LEU A 39 1.72 7.38 7.78
CA LEU A 39 1.84 6.03 8.33
C LEU A 39 2.43 5.13 7.23
N GLU A 40 3.54 4.50 7.54
CA GLU A 40 4.19 3.56 6.61
C GLU A 40 3.82 2.14 6.96
N ILE A 41 3.29 1.39 5.99
CA ILE A 41 3.02 -0.03 6.12
C ILE A 41 4.05 -0.76 5.27
N SER A 42 4.95 -1.49 5.91
CA SER A 42 5.99 -2.26 5.21
C SER A 42 5.60 -3.73 5.15
N PHE A 43 5.75 -4.31 3.96
CA PHE A 43 5.44 -5.73 3.75
C PHE A 43 6.72 -6.55 3.80
N PRO A 44 6.71 -7.72 4.45
CA PRO A 44 7.91 -8.57 4.50
C PRO A 44 8.26 -9.18 3.14
N ASN A 45 7.27 -9.32 2.28
CA ASN A 45 7.43 -9.85 0.93
C ASN A 45 6.79 -8.91 -0.08
N VAL A 46 7.26 -8.98 -1.33
CA VAL A 46 6.67 -8.22 -2.42
C VAL A 46 5.21 -8.63 -2.58
N THR A 47 4.33 -7.67 -2.75
CA THR A 47 2.90 -7.94 -2.86
C THR A 47 2.55 -8.45 -4.26
N ARG A 48 1.47 -9.22 -4.34
CA ARG A 48 0.81 -9.55 -5.59
C ARG A 48 -0.35 -8.61 -5.85
N PHE A 49 -1.11 -8.29 -4.79
CA PHE A 49 -2.20 -7.33 -4.85
C PHE A 49 -2.27 -6.58 -3.53
N ILE A 50 -2.89 -5.42 -3.56
CA ILE A 50 -3.20 -4.65 -2.35
C ILE A 50 -4.65 -4.22 -2.38
N VAL A 51 -5.24 -4.10 -1.19
CA VAL A 51 -6.59 -3.56 -1.00
C VAL A 51 -6.48 -2.54 0.12
N VAL A 52 -6.82 -1.30 -0.16
CA VAL A 52 -6.80 -0.21 0.83
C VAL A 52 -8.23 0.27 0.99
N THR A 53 -8.69 0.31 2.23
CA THR A 53 -10.06 0.72 2.54
C THR A 53 -10.06 1.86 3.54
N ASN A 54 -10.88 2.88 3.29
CA ASN A 54 -11.21 3.88 4.28
C ASN A 54 -12.35 3.31 5.13
N THR A 55 -12.06 2.96 6.38
CA THR A 55 -13.03 2.31 7.24
C THR A 55 -13.91 3.27 8.03
N SER A 56 -13.79 4.57 7.79
CA SER A 56 -14.72 5.54 8.36
C SER A 56 -16.14 5.30 7.82
N LEU A 57 -17.13 5.41 8.68
CA LEU A 57 -18.51 5.15 8.29
C LEU A 57 -19.02 6.22 7.32
N PRO A 58 -19.80 5.85 6.30
CA PRO A 58 -20.35 6.84 5.37
C PRO A 58 -21.25 7.89 6.06
N SER A 59 -21.82 7.55 7.24
CA SER A 59 -22.65 8.47 8.01
C SER A 59 -21.85 9.43 8.87
N ASP A 60 -20.54 9.20 9.02
CA ASP A 60 -19.67 10.07 9.82
C ASP A 60 -19.28 11.32 9.03
N PRO A 61 -18.78 12.37 9.70
CA PRO A 61 -18.17 13.48 8.99
C PRO A 61 -17.10 12.99 8.02
N SER A 62 -16.92 13.70 6.92
CA SER A 62 -15.96 13.31 5.90
C SER A 62 -14.55 13.18 6.48
N ARG A 63 -13.93 12.05 6.28
CA ARG A 63 -12.60 11.72 6.75
C ARG A 63 -11.82 11.02 5.63
N PRO A 64 -11.58 11.71 4.50
CA PRO A 64 -10.89 11.07 3.38
C PRO A 64 -9.46 10.71 3.74
N LEU A 65 -8.96 9.66 3.14
CA LEU A 65 -7.56 9.27 3.31
C LEU A 65 -6.86 9.24 1.96
N ARG A 66 -5.56 9.51 1.99
CA ARG A 66 -4.68 9.36 0.84
C ARG A 66 -3.83 8.12 1.02
N PHE A 67 -3.56 7.41 -0.06
CA PHE A 67 -2.50 6.42 -0.03
C PHE A 67 -1.60 6.58 -1.24
N GLY A 68 -0.35 6.20 -1.06
CA GLY A 68 0.66 6.29 -2.10
C GLY A 68 1.83 5.39 -1.77
N PHE A 69 2.90 5.52 -2.55
CA PHE A 69 4.03 4.60 -2.45
C PHE A 69 5.32 5.30 -2.05
N SER A 70 5.25 6.58 -1.72
CA SER A 70 6.36 7.31 -1.12
C SER A 70 5.82 8.35 -0.15
N SER A 71 6.64 8.74 0.84
CA SER A 71 6.26 9.76 1.80
C SER A 71 6.01 11.10 1.12
N ASN A 72 6.91 11.52 0.24
CA ASN A 72 6.75 12.79 -0.45
C ASN A 72 5.56 12.80 -1.41
N GLY A 73 5.33 11.67 -2.08
CA GLY A 73 4.20 11.57 -3.01
C GLY A 73 2.86 11.68 -2.31
N VAL A 74 2.69 11.00 -1.19
CA VAL A 74 1.42 10.99 -0.47
C VAL A 74 1.18 12.31 0.27
N LYS A 75 2.25 13.01 0.65
CA LYS A 75 2.14 14.34 1.27
C LYS A 75 1.89 15.44 0.24
N GLY A 76 2.15 15.17 -1.04
CA GLY A 76 1.99 16.17 -2.08
C GLY A 76 3.07 17.24 -2.08
N LEU A 77 4.28 16.94 -1.58
CA LEU A 77 5.35 17.94 -1.47
C LEU A 77 5.98 18.26 -2.82
N VAL A 78 6.10 17.27 -3.70
CA VAL A 78 6.68 17.44 -5.04
C VAL A 78 5.57 17.39 -6.08
N ASP A 79 4.73 16.38 -5.98
CA ASP A 79 3.56 16.22 -6.83
C ASP A 79 2.53 15.40 -6.06
N ASN A 80 1.30 15.40 -6.53
CA ASN A 80 0.20 14.68 -5.88
C ASN A 80 0.17 13.23 -6.37
N ASN A 81 1.12 12.42 -5.90
CA ASN A 81 1.21 11.01 -6.26
C ASN A 81 0.44 10.16 -5.24
N PHE A 82 -0.87 10.36 -5.18
CA PHE A 82 -1.70 9.64 -4.23
C PHE A 82 -3.11 9.44 -4.80
N VAL A 83 -3.81 8.47 -4.21
CA VAL A 83 -5.23 8.24 -4.47
C VAL A 83 -5.99 8.61 -3.21
N VAL A 84 -7.11 9.30 -3.37
CA VAL A 84 -7.98 9.71 -2.25
C VAL A 84 -9.15 8.75 -2.16
N LEU A 85 -9.40 8.24 -0.96
CA LEU A 85 -10.55 7.39 -0.66
C LEU A 85 -11.44 8.11 0.33
N GLU A 86 -12.71 8.32 -0.06
CA GLU A 86 -13.73 8.86 0.84
C GLU A 86 -14.19 7.79 1.82
N ASN A 87 -14.98 8.18 2.82
CA ASN A 87 -15.47 7.26 3.83
C ASN A 87 -16.12 6.04 3.19
N GLY A 88 -15.66 4.85 3.57
CA GLY A 88 -16.20 3.60 3.09
C GLY A 88 -15.69 3.14 1.73
N GLU A 89 -14.87 3.93 1.05
CA GLU A 89 -14.36 3.54 -0.26
C GLU A 89 -13.20 2.57 -0.16
N THR A 90 -13.07 1.71 -1.15
CA THR A 90 -12.02 0.71 -1.24
C THR A 90 -11.32 0.81 -2.59
N PHE A 91 -10.00 0.69 -2.57
CA PHE A 91 -9.18 0.59 -3.77
C PHE A 91 -8.50 -0.77 -3.79
N GLU A 92 -8.54 -1.43 -4.94
CA GLU A 92 -7.94 -2.74 -5.12
C GLU A 92 -7.18 -2.78 -6.43
N ALA A 93 -5.94 -3.25 -6.38
CA ALA A 93 -5.12 -3.38 -7.59
C ALA A 93 -4.02 -4.41 -7.40
N GLU A 94 -3.52 -4.92 -8.52
CA GLU A 94 -2.38 -5.84 -8.54
C GLU A 94 -1.10 -5.05 -8.70
N PHE A 95 -0.59 -4.53 -7.59
CA PHE A 95 0.68 -3.82 -7.55
C PHE A 95 1.75 -4.66 -6.87
N LYS A 96 2.94 -4.70 -7.45
CA LYS A 96 4.11 -5.36 -6.88
C LYS A 96 4.92 -4.33 -6.12
N VAL A 97 4.61 -4.17 -4.85
CA VAL A 97 5.23 -3.14 -4.00
C VAL A 97 5.69 -3.76 -2.69
N SER A 98 6.58 -3.06 -2.00
CA SER A 98 7.09 -3.50 -0.70
C SER A 98 6.54 -2.68 0.45
N LYS A 99 5.91 -1.56 0.18
CA LYS A 99 5.32 -0.71 1.22
C LYS A 99 4.25 0.21 0.64
N VAL A 100 3.40 0.72 1.52
CA VAL A 100 2.40 1.71 1.18
C VAL A 100 2.38 2.77 2.27
N PHE A 101 2.10 4.01 1.89
CA PHE A 101 2.02 5.15 2.81
C PHE A 101 0.60 5.67 2.85
N LEU A 102 0.13 5.97 4.06
CA LEU A 102 -1.23 6.43 4.31
C LEU A 102 -1.19 7.73 5.11
N ILE A 103 -2.01 8.68 4.72
CA ILE A 103 -2.17 9.95 5.44
C ILE A 103 -3.58 10.45 5.23
N SER A 104 -4.11 11.22 6.16
CA SER A 104 -5.42 11.85 6.00
C SER A 104 -5.34 12.95 4.93
N ASP A 105 -6.43 13.12 4.18
CA ASP A 105 -6.57 14.23 3.23
C ASP A 105 -7.19 15.45 3.88
N GLY A 106 -7.02 15.61 5.18
CA GLY A 106 -7.56 16.75 5.90
C GLY A 106 -6.90 16.94 7.25
N ALA A 107 -7.44 17.88 8.03
CA ALA A 107 -6.89 18.29 9.31
C ALA A 107 -7.18 17.30 10.44
N TYR A 108 -7.93 16.24 10.19
CA TYR A 108 -8.34 15.26 11.19
C TYR A 108 -7.84 13.88 10.83
N GLN A 109 -7.60 13.08 11.86
CA GLN A 109 -7.24 11.67 11.66
C GLN A 109 -8.38 10.92 10.99
N THR A 110 -8.03 9.84 10.29
CA THR A 110 -9.00 8.95 9.68
C THR A 110 -8.66 7.51 10.01
N SER A 111 -9.50 6.58 9.58
CA SER A 111 -9.32 5.16 9.83
C SER A 111 -9.20 4.39 8.52
N GLY A 112 -8.41 3.35 8.54
CA GLY A 112 -8.24 2.55 7.34
C GLY A 112 -7.79 1.13 7.63
N SER A 113 -7.80 0.32 6.58
CA SER A 113 -7.25 -1.02 6.61
C SER A 113 -6.47 -1.29 5.34
N VAL A 114 -5.48 -2.17 5.45
CA VAL A 114 -4.67 -2.62 4.31
C VAL A 114 -4.67 -4.14 4.32
N VAL A 115 -5.05 -4.71 3.19
CA VAL A 115 -5.01 -6.15 2.96
C VAL A 115 -4.14 -6.38 1.73
N ALA A 116 -3.26 -7.35 1.79
CA ALA A 116 -2.40 -7.67 0.66
C ALA A 116 -2.19 -9.16 0.54
N GLY A 117 -2.01 -9.62 -0.67
CA GLY A 117 -1.50 -10.97 -0.93
C GLY A 117 -0.01 -10.88 -1.16
N LEU A 118 0.78 -11.61 -0.39
CA LEU A 118 2.23 -11.58 -0.49
C LEU A 118 2.74 -12.70 -1.40
N THR A 119 3.81 -12.42 -2.13
CA THR A 119 4.48 -13.41 -2.96
C THR A 119 5.57 -14.10 -2.15
N GLY A 120 6.26 -15.05 -2.78
CA GLY A 120 7.44 -15.68 -2.19
C GLY A 120 8.71 -14.86 -2.30
N ILE A 121 8.64 -13.65 -2.88
CA ILE A 121 9.81 -12.81 -3.09
C ILE A 121 10.00 -11.90 -1.87
N SER A 122 11.18 -11.95 -1.27
CA SER A 122 11.51 -11.05 -0.16
C SER A 122 11.49 -9.59 -0.63
N SER A 123 11.01 -8.69 0.22
CA SER A 123 10.98 -7.26 -0.07
C SER A 123 12.36 -6.68 -0.33
N ASP A 124 13.42 -7.34 0.14
CA ASP A 124 14.79 -6.92 -0.12
C ASP A 124 15.16 -6.96 -1.60
N HIS A 125 14.43 -7.71 -2.40
CA HIS A 125 14.66 -7.81 -3.83
C HIS A 125 14.03 -6.68 -4.63
N LEU A 126 13.13 -5.92 -4.01
CA LEU A 126 12.47 -4.79 -4.66
C LEU A 126 12.95 -3.49 -4.02
N ILE A 127 13.83 -2.81 -4.71
CA ILE A 127 14.35 -1.53 -4.23
C ILE A 127 13.36 -0.44 -4.64
N THR A 128 12.80 0.23 -3.65
CA THR A 128 11.87 1.32 -3.87
C THR A 128 12.50 2.59 -3.30
N ASN A 129 13.19 3.30 -4.17
CA ASN A 129 13.77 4.60 -3.79
C ASN A 129 13.01 5.73 -4.46
N TRP A 130 11.71 5.59 -4.56
CA TRP A 130 10.83 6.61 -5.09
C TRP A 130 10.81 7.81 -4.15
N SER A 131 10.86 9.00 -4.75
CA SER A 131 10.89 10.24 -3.98
C SER A 131 9.66 11.12 -4.21
N GLY A 132 8.64 10.61 -4.91
CA GLY A 132 7.43 11.36 -5.18
C GLY A 132 7.55 12.31 -6.35
N SER A 133 8.40 12.01 -7.32
CA SER A 133 8.48 12.81 -8.54
C SER A 133 7.23 12.62 -9.38
N VAL A 134 7.04 13.48 -10.36
CA VAL A 134 5.80 13.54 -11.15
C VAL A 134 5.38 12.16 -11.65
N GLY A 135 4.25 11.67 -11.18
CA GLY A 135 3.66 10.41 -11.59
C GLY A 135 4.37 9.15 -11.11
N VAL A 136 5.42 9.29 -10.31
CA VAL A 136 6.21 8.13 -9.86
C VAL A 136 6.39 8.17 -8.35
N GLY A 137 5.84 7.15 -7.68
CA GLY A 137 5.98 6.99 -6.23
C GLY A 137 5.26 8.04 -5.39
#